data_2229fabd0248720f337a328ee9122170
#
_entry.id   2229fabd0248720f337a328ee9122170
#
_cell.length_a   1.000
_cell.length_b   1.000
_cell.length_c   1.000
_cell.angle_alpha   90.00
_cell.angle_beta   90.00
_cell.angle_gamma   90.00
#
_symmetry.space_group_name_H-M   'P 1'
#
loop_
_entity.id
_entity.type
_entity.pdbx_description
1 polymer ?
#
loop_
_entity_poly.entity_id
_entity_poly.type
_entity_poly.pdbx_seq_one_letter_code
_entity_poly.pdbx_strand_id
1 'polypeptide(L)'
;MSSGVCFRGTGARARGAIRAENPLAFLHGRGHDCAMNLTIRKSAERGLAEHGWLRSQHTFSFADYHDPAHMGFRSLRVINEDHVEPTAGFPTHPHRDMEIFSYIVAGAIQHRDSMGNGSVLEPGQIQLMSAGTGVTHSEFNPSSKVALHLLQIWILPRERGLKPGYTEWHPDAAGTDAPKVLVISPDGREGSAVIHQDADVFRVRLRAGQSAAHEVRAGRGAWLQIIRGSAGVNGTPLTAGDAASTEEEGALIITATEDAEALLLDLA
;
A
#
# COMPACT_ATOMS: atom_id res chain seq x y z
N MET A 1 -9.72 12.19 -86.42
CA MET A 1 -9.47 10.95 -85.70
C MET A 1 -9.28 11.36 -84.24
N SER A 2 -10.34 11.22 -83.50
CA SER A 2 -10.50 11.76 -82.15
C SER A 2 -10.38 10.63 -81.12
N SER A 3 -9.52 10.77 -80.14
CA SER A 3 -9.43 9.85 -79.04
C SER A 3 -9.70 10.60 -77.73
N GLY A 4 -10.83 10.33 -77.16
CA GLY A 4 -11.25 10.88 -75.87
C GLY A 4 -10.51 10.20 -74.74
N VAL A 5 -10.05 11.00 -73.75
CA VAL A 5 -9.47 10.53 -72.50
C VAL A 5 -10.43 10.83 -71.37
N CYS A 6 -10.83 9.77 -70.67
CA CYS A 6 -11.72 9.81 -69.53
C CYS A 6 -10.88 10.01 -68.24
N PHE A 7 -11.12 11.12 -67.50
CA PHE A 7 -10.50 11.35 -66.15
C PHE A 7 -11.34 10.63 -65.08
N ARG A 8 -10.69 9.71 -64.35
CA ARG A 8 -11.23 9.16 -63.10
C ARG A 8 -10.68 9.90 -61.90
N GLY A 9 -11.57 10.49 -61.12
CA GLY A 9 -11.25 11.18 -59.88
C GLY A 9 -10.77 10.22 -58.80
N THR A 10 -9.72 10.56 -58.11
CA THR A 10 -9.15 9.87 -56.95
C THR A 10 -9.82 10.42 -55.69
N GLY A 11 -10.66 9.57 -55.06
CA GLY A 11 -11.24 9.85 -53.74
C GLY A 11 -10.22 9.77 -52.63
N ALA A 12 -10.03 10.87 -51.91
CA ALA A 12 -9.25 10.91 -50.66
C ALA A 12 -9.94 10.13 -49.56
N ARG A 13 -9.29 9.12 -49.04
CA ARG A 13 -9.73 8.42 -47.84
C ARG A 13 -9.41 9.26 -46.60
N ALA A 14 -10.45 9.68 -45.87
CA ALA A 14 -10.34 10.26 -44.54
C ALA A 14 -9.78 9.22 -43.57
N ARG A 15 -8.71 9.60 -42.86
CA ARG A 15 -8.14 8.80 -41.75
C ARG A 15 -9.13 8.90 -40.57
N GLY A 16 -9.75 7.80 -40.22
CA GLY A 16 -10.57 7.67 -39.03
C GLY A 16 -9.73 7.87 -37.76
N ALA A 17 -10.12 8.79 -36.92
CA ALA A 17 -9.59 8.95 -35.58
C ALA A 17 -9.94 7.70 -34.75
N ILE A 18 -8.93 7.03 -34.23
CA ILE A 18 -9.10 5.95 -33.27
C ILE A 18 -9.58 6.62 -31.97
N ARG A 19 -10.85 6.43 -31.62
CA ARG A 19 -11.35 6.75 -30.28
C ARG A 19 -10.70 5.77 -29.31
N ALA A 20 -10.02 6.31 -28.30
CA ALA A 20 -9.60 5.55 -27.14
C ALA A 20 -10.86 5.02 -26.44
N GLU A 21 -11.06 3.72 -26.47
CA GLU A 21 -12.14 3.05 -25.76
C GLU A 21 -11.83 3.08 -24.26
N ASN A 22 -12.76 3.59 -23.48
CA ASN A 22 -12.70 3.64 -22.03
C ASN A 22 -12.81 2.21 -21.48
N PRO A 23 -11.81 1.64 -20.78
CA PRO A 23 -11.82 0.24 -20.32
C PRO A 23 -12.88 -0.06 -19.25
N LEU A 24 -13.64 0.95 -18.78
CA LEU A 24 -14.69 0.76 -17.78
C LEU A 24 -16.05 0.29 -18.37
N ALA A 25 -16.17 0.11 -19.70
CA ALA A 25 -17.47 -0.20 -20.35
C ALA A 25 -17.85 -1.70 -20.33
N PHE A 26 -17.08 -2.62 -19.75
CA PHE A 26 -17.33 -4.07 -19.83
C PHE A 26 -17.80 -4.76 -18.54
N LEU A 27 -18.11 -4.01 -17.46
CA LEU A 27 -18.57 -4.60 -16.19
C LEU A 27 -20.08 -4.47 -15.92
N HIS A 28 -20.93 -4.44 -16.97
CA HIS A 28 -22.39 -4.60 -16.79
C HIS A 28 -22.80 -6.06 -16.99
N GLY A 29 -22.28 -6.93 -16.15
CA GLY A 29 -22.76 -8.31 -15.97
C GLY A 29 -23.81 -8.34 -14.86
N ARG A 30 -24.99 -8.85 -15.15
CA ARG A 30 -26.13 -9.03 -14.23
C ARG A 30 -25.70 -9.80 -12.98
N GLY A 31 -25.66 -9.15 -11.85
CA GLY A 31 -25.45 -9.77 -10.55
C GLY A 31 -25.98 -8.82 -9.47
N HIS A 32 -26.71 -9.32 -8.52
CA HIS A 32 -27.30 -8.59 -7.41
C HIS A 32 -26.33 -7.54 -6.86
N ASP A 33 -26.78 -6.27 -6.83
CA ASP A 33 -26.15 -5.17 -6.08
C ASP A 33 -26.21 -5.48 -4.56
N CYS A 34 -25.52 -6.51 -4.11
CA CYS A 34 -25.19 -6.67 -2.71
C CYS A 34 -23.96 -5.79 -2.48
N ALA A 35 -24.17 -4.60 -1.91
CA ALA A 35 -23.05 -3.74 -1.56
C ALA A 35 -22.08 -4.53 -0.66
N MET A 36 -20.81 -4.64 -1.08
CA MET A 36 -19.75 -5.30 -0.30
C MET A 36 -19.71 -4.71 1.11
N ASN A 37 -19.78 -5.55 2.12
CA ASN A 37 -19.68 -5.09 3.50
C ASN A 37 -18.25 -4.65 3.82
N LEU A 38 -18.12 -3.42 4.27
CA LEU A 38 -16.86 -2.83 4.70
C LEU A 38 -16.85 -2.63 6.21
N THR A 39 -15.84 -3.15 6.89
CA THR A 39 -15.54 -2.77 8.26
C THR A 39 -14.63 -1.57 8.25
N ILE A 40 -15.07 -0.48 8.89
CA ILE A 40 -14.32 0.79 8.91
C ILE A 40 -13.58 0.92 10.23
N ARG A 41 -12.29 1.25 10.17
CA ARG A 41 -11.46 1.65 11.30
C ARG A 41 -11.16 3.14 11.20
N LYS A 42 -11.80 3.94 12.02
CA LYS A 42 -11.59 5.39 12.02
C LYS A 42 -10.25 5.77 12.66
N SER A 43 -9.57 6.76 12.08
CA SER A 43 -8.31 7.27 12.61
C SER A 43 -8.42 7.70 14.07
N ALA A 44 -9.51 8.38 14.43
CA ALA A 44 -9.78 8.86 15.79
C ALA A 44 -10.03 7.76 16.83
N GLU A 45 -10.30 6.54 16.39
CA GLU A 45 -10.57 5.39 17.26
C GLU A 45 -9.32 4.53 17.52
N ARG A 46 -8.20 4.82 16.85
CA ARG A 46 -6.93 4.11 17.03
C ARG A 46 -6.31 4.44 18.39
N GLY A 47 -5.53 3.50 18.94
CA GLY A 47 -4.75 3.75 20.15
C GLY A 47 -3.72 4.86 19.91
N LEU A 48 -3.53 5.73 20.90
CA LEU A 48 -2.52 6.79 20.85
C LEU A 48 -1.46 6.55 21.92
N ALA A 49 -0.18 6.57 21.51
CA ALA A 49 0.97 6.58 22.40
C ALA A 49 1.81 7.85 22.14
N GLU A 50 2.20 8.53 23.21
CA GLU A 50 3.02 9.74 23.15
C GLU A 50 4.19 9.61 24.13
N HIS A 51 5.42 9.61 23.60
CA HIS A 51 6.66 9.44 24.38
C HIS A 51 7.60 10.64 24.27
N GLY A 52 7.06 11.80 23.84
CA GLY A 52 7.83 13.02 23.62
C GLY A 52 8.58 13.01 22.28
N TRP A 53 9.41 12.03 22.04
CA TRP A 53 10.12 11.85 20.77
C TRP A 53 9.36 11.05 19.71
N LEU A 54 8.32 10.33 20.14
CA LEU A 54 7.46 9.48 19.31
C LEU A 54 6.00 9.79 19.59
N ARG A 55 5.23 10.07 18.53
CA ARG A 55 3.78 9.99 18.53
C ARG A 55 3.37 8.86 17.61
N SER A 56 2.69 7.86 18.16
CA SER A 56 2.29 6.64 17.43
C SER A 56 0.79 6.42 17.53
N GLN A 57 0.14 6.11 16.39
CA GLN A 57 -1.26 5.72 16.35
C GLN A 57 -1.35 4.22 15.97
N HIS A 58 -1.90 3.42 16.89
CA HIS A 58 -2.01 1.97 16.77
C HIS A 58 -3.37 1.56 16.20
N THR A 59 -3.37 0.99 15.01
CA THR A 59 -4.58 0.45 14.38
C THR A 59 -5.11 -0.79 15.11
N PHE A 60 -4.18 -1.62 15.57
CA PHE A 60 -4.45 -2.85 16.35
C PHE A 60 -3.76 -2.76 17.72
N SER A 61 -4.10 -3.70 18.62
CA SER A 61 -3.44 -3.81 19.92
C SER A 61 -1.93 -3.99 19.76
N PHE A 62 -1.19 -3.09 20.38
CA PHE A 62 0.27 -3.03 20.30
C PHE A 62 0.84 -2.37 21.57
N ALA A 63 1.95 -2.89 22.10
CA ALA A 63 2.59 -2.43 23.33
C ALA A 63 1.56 -2.32 24.48
N ASP A 64 1.41 -1.13 25.07
CA ASP A 64 0.48 -0.87 26.18
C ASP A 64 -0.97 -0.63 25.73
N TYR A 65 -1.21 -0.44 24.43
CA TYR A 65 -2.56 -0.32 23.88
C TYR A 65 -3.19 -1.70 23.69
N HIS A 66 -4.31 -1.96 24.36
CA HIS A 66 -5.05 -3.21 24.27
C HIS A 66 -6.53 -2.97 23.96
N ASP A 67 -6.98 -3.43 22.80
CA ASP A 67 -8.37 -3.42 22.35
C ASP A 67 -8.72 -4.81 21.81
N PRO A 68 -9.50 -5.62 22.55
CA PRO A 68 -9.84 -6.98 22.12
C PRO A 68 -10.62 -7.06 20.80
N ALA A 69 -11.28 -5.98 20.39
CA ALA A 69 -11.98 -5.91 19.11
C ALA A 69 -11.02 -5.65 17.93
N HIS A 70 -9.78 -5.20 18.20
CA HIS A 70 -8.80 -4.83 17.21
C HIS A 70 -7.44 -5.49 17.48
N MET A 71 -7.38 -6.82 17.26
CA MET A 71 -6.18 -7.64 17.49
C MET A 71 -5.37 -7.90 16.22
N GLY A 72 -5.90 -7.63 15.06
CA GLY A 72 -5.33 -7.88 13.74
C GLY A 72 -6.41 -8.12 12.70
N PHE A 73 -5.98 -8.34 11.46
CA PHE A 73 -6.85 -8.72 10.34
C PHE A 73 -6.13 -9.79 9.51
N ARG A 74 -6.61 -11.03 9.54
CA ARG A 74 -5.94 -12.19 8.91
C ARG A 74 -4.47 -12.31 9.39
N SER A 75 -3.50 -12.34 8.48
CA SER A 75 -2.08 -12.33 8.84
C SER A 75 -1.53 -10.95 9.24
N LEU A 76 -2.27 -9.86 9.00
CA LEU A 76 -1.87 -8.51 9.37
C LEU A 76 -2.02 -8.30 10.88
N ARG A 77 -0.93 -7.98 11.56
CA ARG A 77 -0.87 -7.90 13.02
C ARG A 77 -0.69 -6.49 13.56
N VAL A 78 0.05 -5.65 12.84
CA VAL A 78 0.34 -4.27 13.27
C VAL A 78 0.23 -3.33 12.08
N ILE A 79 -0.40 -2.19 12.29
CA ILE A 79 -0.22 -0.95 11.54
C ILE A 79 -0.08 0.16 12.56
N ASN A 80 1.14 0.66 12.73
CA ASN A 80 1.43 1.86 13.51
C ASN A 80 1.75 3.01 12.55
N GLU A 81 1.16 4.14 12.80
CA GLU A 81 1.50 5.40 12.12
C GLU A 81 2.33 6.24 13.08
N ASP A 82 3.61 6.38 12.76
CA ASP A 82 4.62 6.90 13.64
C ASP A 82 5.16 8.25 13.15
N HIS A 83 5.18 9.23 14.05
CA HIS A 83 5.88 10.49 13.89
C HIS A 83 7.05 10.50 14.86
N VAL A 84 8.29 10.54 14.32
CA VAL A 84 9.52 10.47 15.08
C VAL A 84 10.27 11.79 14.97
N GLU A 85 10.56 12.39 16.11
CA GLU A 85 11.28 13.66 16.18
C GLU A 85 12.69 13.57 15.57
N PRO A 86 13.28 14.71 15.14
CA PRO A 86 14.65 14.76 14.64
C PRO A 86 15.63 14.10 15.59
N THR A 87 16.59 13.32 15.06
CA THR A 87 17.64 12.58 15.76
C THR A 87 17.16 11.49 16.73
N ALA A 88 15.87 11.31 16.89
CA ALA A 88 15.28 10.27 17.71
C ALA A 88 15.01 8.98 16.90
N GLY A 89 14.62 7.91 17.58
CA GLY A 89 14.29 6.64 16.94
C GLY A 89 14.24 5.48 17.93
N PHE A 90 14.11 4.30 17.37
CA PHE A 90 14.04 3.05 18.12
C PHE A 90 15.44 2.47 18.27
N PRO A 91 15.99 2.39 19.51
CA PRO A 91 17.30 1.77 19.75
C PRO A 91 17.26 0.27 19.42
N THR A 92 18.41 -0.38 19.41
CA THR A 92 18.54 -1.80 19.07
C THR A 92 17.59 -2.66 19.89
N HIS A 93 16.71 -3.38 19.21
CA HIS A 93 15.71 -4.28 19.79
C HIS A 93 15.54 -5.53 18.92
N PRO A 94 15.09 -6.67 19.50
CA PRO A 94 14.96 -7.93 18.80
C PRO A 94 13.60 -8.14 18.17
N HIS A 95 13.57 -8.92 17.06
CA HIS A 95 12.37 -9.51 16.48
C HIS A 95 12.60 -10.98 16.16
N ARG A 96 11.51 -11.74 16.10
CA ARG A 96 11.49 -13.14 15.69
C ARG A 96 10.14 -13.49 15.04
N ASP A 97 10.20 -14.34 14.01
CA ASP A 97 9.01 -14.91 13.34
C ASP A 97 7.98 -13.84 12.95
N MET A 98 8.44 -12.77 12.30
CA MET A 98 7.63 -11.65 11.85
C MET A 98 8.18 -11.07 10.55
N GLU A 99 7.30 -10.73 9.63
CA GLU A 99 7.57 -9.92 8.44
C GLU A 99 7.25 -8.48 8.79
N ILE A 100 8.24 -7.60 8.77
CA ILE A 100 8.12 -6.20 9.21
C ILE A 100 8.52 -5.31 8.06
N PHE A 101 7.65 -4.38 7.68
CA PHE A 101 8.02 -3.38 6.72
C PHE A 101 7.60 -1.98 7.14
N SER A 102 8.42 -1.00 6.75
CA SER A 102 8.15 0.42 6.96
C SER A 102 7.93 1.09 5.61
N TYR A 103 6.82 1.82 5.48
CA TYR A 103 6.53 2.70 4.37
C TYR A 103 6.81 4.13 4.77
N ILE A 104 7.75 4.80 4.09
CA ILE A 104 8.16 6.15 4.45
C ILE A 104 7.21 7.16 3.81
N VAL A 105 6.54 7.95 4.65
CA VAL A 105 5.57 8.97 4.22
C VAL A 105 6.24 10.33 4.05
N ALA A 106 7.08 10.74 5.03
CA ALA A 106 7.84 11.99 4.99
C ALA A 106 9.10 11.89 5.85
N GLY A 107 10.10 12.71 5.58
CA GLY A 107 11.40 12.65 6.24
C GLY A 107 12.23 11.48 5.73
N ALA A 108 13.05 10.88 6.57
CA ALA A 108 13.87 9.72 6.24
C ALA A 108 14.07 8.82 7.46
N ILE A 109 14.21 7.50 7.23
CA ILE A 109 14.58 6.53 8.26
C ILE A 109 15.97 5.95 7.98
N GLN A 110 16.79 5.84 9.01
CA GLN A 110 18.05 5.10 8.96
C GLN A 110 17.87 3.76 9.67
N HIS A 111 18.00 2.68 8.93
CA HIS A 111 17.98 1.29 9.42
C HIS A 111 19.37 0.75 9.60
N ARG A 112 19.57 -0.08 10.63
CA ARG A 112 20.77 -0.94 10.83
C ARG A 112 20.33 -2.22 11.53
N ASP A 113 20.89 -3.37 11.10
CA ASP A 113 20.55 -4.67 11.67
C ASP A 113 21.77 -5.55 11.96
N SER A 114 21.51 -6.66 12.67
CA SER A 114 22.53 -7.64 13.04
C SER A 114 23.03 -8.52 11.90
N MET A 115 22.39 -8.42 10.71
CA MET A 115 22.83 -9.11 9.49
C MET A 115 23.88 -8.30 8.71
N GLY A 116 24.14 -7.05 9.14
CA GLY A 116 25.10 -6.14 8.49
C GLY A 116 24.46 -5.20 7.47
N ASN A 117 23.12 -5.18 7.33
CA ASN A 117 22.45 -4.20 6.49
C ASN A 117 22.42 -2.84 7.18
N GLY A 118 22.48 -1.80 6.37
CA GLY A 118 22.34 -0.42 6.82
C GLY A 118 22.03 0.49 5.64
N SER A 119 20.93 1.22 5.73
CA SER A 119 20.45 2.12 4.67
C SER A 119 19.71 3.32 5.24
N VAL A 120 19.49 4.30 4.39
CA VAL A 120 18.60 5.44 4.64
C VAL A 120 17.54 5.42 3.56
N LEU A 121 16.28 5.35 3.98
CA LEU A 121 15.14 5.35 3.08
C LEU A 121 14.39 6.67 3.13
N GLU A 122 13.87 7.07 1.98
CA GLU A 122 13.20 8.33 1.71
C GLU A 122 11.70 8.13 1.40
N PRO A 123 10.90 9.20 1.28
CA PRO A 123 9.46 9.09 1.07
C PRO A 123 9.09 8.25 -0.17
N GLY A 124 8.12 7.36 0.01
CA GLY A 124 7.62 6.43 -1.00
C GLY A 124 8.40 5.14 -1.11
N GLN A 125 9.54 4.99 -0.41
CA GLN A 125 10.32 3.76 -0.33
C GLN A 125 9.82 2.84 0.78
N ILE A 126 10.16 1.56 0.67
CA ILE A 126 9.84 0.51 1.64
C ILE A 126 11.12 -0.22 2.00
N GLN A 127 11.34 -0.44 3.29
CA GLN A 127 12.19 -1.51 3.80
C GLN A 127 11.33 -2.67 4.28
N LEU A 128 11.74 -3.90 4.00
CA LEU A 128 11.10 -5.12 4.49
C LEU A 128 12.15 -6.03 5.11
N MET A 129 11.91 -6.41 6.36
CA MET A 129 12.75 -7.30 7.15
C MET A 129 11.96 -8.56 7.52
N SER A 130 12.48 -9.71 7.13
CA SER A 130 12.01 -11.01 7.62
C SER A 130 12.79 -11.36 8.86
N ALA A 131 12.17 -11.34 10.05
CA ALA A 131 12.85 -11.57 11.30
C ALA A 131 13.26 -13.03 11.52
N GLY A 132 12.51 -13.99 10.95
CA GLY A 132 12.84 -15.42 10.94
C GLY A 132 13.29 -15.96 12.29
N THR A 133 14.43 -16.65 12.36
CA THR A 133 14.98 -17.24 13.59
C THR A 133 15.44 -16.19 14.61
N GLY A 134 15.52 -14.93 14.25
CA GLY A 134 15.85 -13.80 15.12
C GLY A 134 16.78 -12.79 14.46
N VAL A 135 16.47 -11.53 14.64
CA VAL A 135 17.28 -10.37 14.22
C VAL A 135 17.17 -9.29 15.28
N THR A 136 18.21 -8.49 15.41
CA THR A 136 18.16 -7.21 16.15
C THR A 136 18.37 -6.09 15.18
N HIS A 137 17.61 -5.00 15.32
CA HIS A 137 17.75 -3.81 14.50
C HIS A 137 17.51 -2.52 15.27
N SER A 138 17.87 -1.42 14.66
CA SER A 138 17.59 -0.07 15.13
C SER A 138 17.10 0.78 13.98
N GLU A 139 16.19 1.74 14.27
CA GLU A 139 15.58 2.63 13.29
C GLU A 139 15.61 4.05 13.85
N PHE A 140 16.30 4.97 13.16
CA PHE A 140 16.45 6.35 13.61
C PHE A 140 16.05 7.34 12.53
N ASN A 141 15.53 8.48 12.94
CA ASN A 141 15.44 9.65 12.09
C ASN A 141 16.84 10.29 11.96
N PRO A 142 17.48 10.22 10.79
CA PRO A 142 18.83 10.77 10.62
C PRO A 142 18.85 12.30 10.51
N SER A 143 17.71 12.94 10.32
CA SER A 143 17.60 14.39 10.19
C SER A 143 17.75 15.06 11.55
N SER A 144 18.42 16.19 11.58
CA SER A 144 18.48 17.08 12.77
C SER A 144 17.39 18.14 12.79
N LYS A 145 16.50 18.19 11.77
CA LYS A 145 15.55 19.30 11.58
C LYS A 145 14.15 18.86 11.16
N VAL A 146 14.02 17.75 10.47
CA VAL A 146 12.76 17.30 9.86
C VAL A 146 12.28 16.04 10.57
N ALA A 147 11.05 16.05 11.05
CA ALA A 147 10.42 14.87 11.62
C ALA A 147 10.24 13.77 10.56
N LEU A 148 10.36 12.53 10.98
CA LEU A 148 10.05 11.35 10.17
C LEU A 148 8.57 10.99 10.40
N HIS A 149 7.85 10.69 9.31
CA HIS A 149 6.51 10.12 9.32
C HIS A 149 6.54 8.81 8.52
N LEU A 150 6.14 7.71 9.14
CA LEU A 150 6.11 6.39 8.52
C LEU A 150 4.90 5.57 8.95
N LEU A 151 4.58 4.54 8.17
CA LEU A 151 3.76 3.43 8.62
C LEU A 151 4.67 2.23 8.88
N GLN A 152 4.63 1.68 10.09
CA GLN A 152 5.26 0.41 10.43
C GLN A 152 4.21 -0.70 10.43
N ILE A 153 4.41 -1.72 9.60
CA ILE A 153 3.43 -2.77 9.34
C ILE A 153 4.06 -4.13 9.59
N TRP A 154 3.35 -4.97 10.37
CA TRP A 154 3.81 -6.32 10.71
C TRP A 154 2.80 -7.34 10.20
N ILE A 155 3.32 -8.33 9.50
CA ILE A 155 2.56 -9.47 8.96
C ILE A 155 3.15 -10.75 9.55
N LEU A 156 2.29 -11.67 10.01
CA LEU A 156 2.73 -12.99 10.45
C LEU A 156 3.28 -13.75 9.24
N PRO A 157 4.47 -14.37 9.32
CA PRO A 157 4.98 -15.19 8.23
C PRO A 157 4.14 -16.47 8.06
N ARG A 158 4.17 -17.07 6.86
CA ARG A 158 3.50 -18.33 6.56
C ARG A 158 4.02 -19.48 7.42
N GLU A 159 5.31 -19.46 7.77
CA GLU A 159 5.96 -20.44 8.61
C GLU A 159 7.00 -19.78 9.54
N ARG A 160 7.27 -20.43 10.66
CA ARG A 160 8.25 -19.94 11.63
C ARG A 160 9.65 -20.49 11.35
N GLY A 161 10.66 -19.84 11.95
CA GLY A 161 12.04 -20.31 11.91
C GLY A 161 12.72 -20.11 10.57
N LEU A 162 12.19 -19.25 9.72
CA LEU A 162 12.81 -18.87 8.45
C LEU A 162 14.17 -18.21 8.65
N LYS A 163 14.99 -18.22 7.62
CA LYS A 163 16.24 -17.46 7.62
C LYS A 163 15.91 -15.96 7.64
N PRO A 164 16.53 -15.17 8.54
CA PRO A 164 16.39 -13.72 8.49
C PRO A 164 16.83 -13.13 7.15
N GLY A 165 16.13 -12.08 6.72
CA GLY A 165 16.38 -11.42 5.46
C GLY A 165 16.02 -9.94 5.51
N TYR A 166 16.58 -9.16 4.58
CA TYR A 166 16.29 -7.74 4.39
C TYR A 166 16.22 -7.41 2.91
N THR A 167 15.25 -6.64 2.51
CA THR A 167 15.06 -6.16 1.14
C THR A 167 14.45 -4.76 1.16
N GLU A 168 14.61 -4.04 0.07
CA GLU A 168 14.04 -2.71 -0.13
C GLU A 168 13.24 -2.69 -1.43
N TRP A 169 12.21 -1.85 -1.44
CA TRP A 169 11.52 -1.48 -2.64
C TRP A 169 11.66 0.04 -2.85
N HIS A 170 12.10 0.41 -4.02
CA HIS A 170 12.28 1.81 -4.42
C HIS A 170 11.36 2.12 -5.58
N PRO A 171 10.66 3.28 -5.57
CA PRO A 171 9.96 3.75 -6.75
C PRO A 171 10.99 4.09 -7.83
N ASP A 172 11.16 3.23 -8.82
CA ASP A 172 11.98 3.52 -9.97
C ASP A 172 11.22 4.38 -11.00
N ALA A 173 11.96 5.00 -11.92
CA ALA A 173 11.41 5.97 -12.88
C ALA A 173 10.45 5.33 -13.91
N ALA A 174 10.40 4.02 -14.03
CA ALA A 174 9.60 3.30 -15.01
C ALA A 174 8.38 2.64 -14.35
N GLY A 175 7.21 3.27 -14.41
CA GLY A 175 5.93 2.65 -14.02
C GLY A 175 5.41 3.00 -12.63
N THR A 176 6.10 3.85 -11.87
CA THR A 176 5.66 4.26 -10.53
C THR A 176 4.53 5.28 -10.52
N ASP A 177 4.19 5.86 -11.67
CA ASP A 177 3.06 6.80 -11.81
C ASP A 177 1.70 6.10 -11.99
N ALA A 178 1.67 4.76 -12.06
CA ALA A 178 0.41 4.05 -12.12
C ALA A 178 -0.42 4.28 -10.85
N PRO A 179 -1.74 4.39 -10.96
CA PRO A 179 -2.64 4.61 -9.83
C PRO A 179 -2.56 3.54 -8.74
N LYS A 180 -2.18 2.31 -9.11
CA LYS A 180 -1.96 1.18 -8.20
C LYS A 180 -0.72 0.41 -8.67
N VAL A 181 0.25 0.23 -7.77
CA VAL A 181 1.53 -0.45 -8.03
C VAL A 181 1.76 -1.53 -6.97
N LEU A 182 2.09 -2.74 -7.41
CA LEU A 182 2.49 -3.82 -6.52
C LEU A 182 3.87 -3.53 -5.94
N VAL A 183 3.98 -3.46 -4.61
CA VAL A 183 5.23 -3.06 -3.92
C VAL A 183 5.82 -4.19 -3.06
N ILE A 184 4.99 -5.13 -2.62
CA ILE A 184 5.40 -6.34 -1.89
C ILE A 184 4.56 -7.51 -2.41
N SER A 185 5.19 -8.67 -2.64
CA SER A 185 4.51 -9.91 -3.02
C SER A 185 5.30 -11.15 -2.58
N PRO A 186 4.69 -12.36 -2.58
CA PRO A 186 5.39 -13.59 -2.21
C PRO A 186 6.52 -14.00 -3.16
N ASP A 187 6.46 -13.58 -4.41
CA ASP A 187 7.32 -14.03 -5.51
C ASP A 187 8.17 -12.92 -6.16
N GLY A 188 8.06 -11.67 -5.68
CA GLY A 188 8.82 -10.55 -6.20
C GLY A 188 8.42 -10.10 -7.61
N ARG A 189 7.22 -10.54 -8.11
CA ARG A 189 6.75 -10.15 -9.43
C ARG A 189 6.61 -8.63 -9.53
N GLU A 190 6.70 -8.11 -10.74
CA GLU A 190 6.65 -6.68 -11.06
C GLU A 190 7.72 -5.84 -10.33
N GLY A 191 8.82 -6.49 -9.85
CA GLY A 191 9.89 -5.81 -9.10
C GLY A 191 9.53 -5.49 -7.65
N SER A 192 8.48 -6.10 -7.09
CA SER A 192 8.08 -5.95 -5.70
C SER A 192 9.07 -6.60 -4.74
N ALA A 193 9.14 -6.11 -3.49
CA ALA A 193 9.89 -6.78 -2.42
C ALA A 193 9.26 -8.12 -2.05
N VAL A 194 10.09 -9.11 -1.69
CA VAL A 194 9.62 -10.48 -1.40
C VAL A 194 9.27 -10.63 0.07
N ILE A 195 8.03 -11.08 0.36
CA ILE A 195 7.53 -11.39 1.70
C ILE A 195 7.28 -12.90 1.86
N HIS A 196 7.52 -13.45 3.03
CA HIS A 196 7.27 -14.86 3.33
C HIS A 196 5.85 -15.12 3.86
N GLN A 197 4.88 -14.48 3.21
CA GLN A 197 3.44 -14.70 3.43
C GLN A 197 2.71 -14.62 2.09
N ASP A 198 1.56 -15.29 1.97
CA ASP A 198 0.66 -15.10 0.83
C ASP A 198 -0.09 -13.75 1.00
N ALA A 199 0.62 -12.69 0.70
CA ALA A 199 0.19 -11.32 0.84
C ALA A 199 0.71 -10.47 -0.31
N ASP A 200 -0.17 -9.70 -0.93
CA ASP A 200 0.16 -8.68 -1.92
C ASP A 200 -0.07 -7.31 -1.29
N VAL A 201 0.91 -6.42 -1.37
CA VAL A 201 0.76 -5.03 -0.93
C VAL A 201 0.90 -4.12 -2.12
N PHE A 202 -0.10 -3.25 -2.29
CA PHE A 202 -0.13 -2.25 -3.34
C PHE A 202 -0.04 -0.86 -2.75
N ARG A 203 0.81 -0.03 -3.34
CA ARG A 203 0.72 1.41 -3.16
C ARG A 203 -0.34 1.95 -4.12
N VAL A 204 -1.28 2.74 -3.60
CA VAL A 204 -2.33 3.41 -4.36
C VAL A 204 -2.09 4.91 -4.27
N ARG A 205 -1.92 5.58 -5.42
CA ARG A 205 -1.81 7.04 -5.52
C ARG A 205 -2.78 7.53 -6.58
N LEU A 206 -3.73 8.34 -6.16
CA LEU A 206 -4.80 8.84 -7.02
C LEU A 206 -4.84 10.36 -6.93
N ARG A 207 -5.00 11.01 -8.08
CA ARG A 207 -5.40 12.43 -8.13
C ARG A 207 -6.90 12.56 -7.88
N ALA A 208 -7.34 13.71 -7.45
CA ALA A 208 -8.77 14.00 -7.29
C ALA A 208 -9.58 13.55 -8.53
N GLY A 209 -10.64 12.79 -8.31
CA GLY A 209 -11.51 12.21 -9.35
C GLY A 209 -10.97 10.94 -10.03
N GLN A 210 -9.74 10.51 -9.76
CA GLN A 210 -9.24 9.22 -10.26
C GLN A 210 -9.73 8.05 -9.43
N SER A 211 -9.79 6.88 -10.06
CA SER A 211 -10.18 5.63 -9.42
C SER A 211 -9.16 4.52 -9.70
N ALA A 212 -9.06 3.60 -8.75
CA ALA A 212 -8.40 2.32 -8.91
C ALA A 212 -9.34 1.20 -8.47
N ALA A 213 -9.25 0.06 -9.13
CA ALA A 213 -10.03 -1.13 -8.79
C ALA A 213 -9.11 -2.25 -8.28
N HIS A 214 -9.63 -3.03 -7.34
CA HIS A 214 -9.00 -4.25 -6.87
C HIS A 214 -10.04 -5.35 -6.71
N GLU A 215 -9.77 -6.53 -7.23
CA GLU A 215 -10.63 -7.69 -7.11
C GLU A 215 -10.23 -8.50 -5.88
N VAL A 216 -11.09 -8.53 -4.88
CA VAL A 216 -10.95 -9.42 -3.72
C VAL A 216 -11.43 -10.80 -4.13
N ARG A 217 -10.49 -11.75 -4.26
CA ARG A 217 -10.80 -13.11 -4.68
C ARG A 217 -11.35 -13.94 -3.52
N ALA A 218 -12.11 -14.99 -3.85
CA ALA A 218 -12.62 -15.94 -2.86
C ALA A 218 -11.52 -16.43 -1.91
N GLY A 219 -11.81 -16.43 -0.61
CA GLY A 219 -10.89 -16.85 0.45
C GLY A 219 -9.85 -15.81 0.85
N ARG A 220 -9.80 -14.64 0.20
CA ARG A 220 -8.89 -13.55 0.56
C ARG A 220 -9.62 -12.43 1.32
N GLY A 221 -8.85 -11.56 1.95
CA GLY A 221 -9.34 -10.34 2.55
C GLY A 221 -8.51 -9.14 2.12
N ALA A 222 -9.15 -7.99 2.01
CA ALA A 222 -8.50 -6.74 1.68
C ALA A 222 -8.53 -5.77 2.86
N TRP A 223 -7.40 -5.12 3.12
CA TRP A 223 -7.26 -3.99 4.04
C TRP A 223 -6.75 -2.78 3.29
N LEU A 224 -7.52 -1.70 3.26
CA LEU A 224 -7.09 -0.42 2.69
C LEU A 224 -6.82 0.58 3.82
N GLN A 225 -5.59 1.09 3.90
CA GLN A 225 -5.17 2.13 4.84
C GLN A 225 -4.95 3.44 4.08
N ILE A 226 -5.76 4.47 4.37
CA ILE A 226 -5.54 5.81 3.82
C ILE A 226 -4.38 6.48 4.57
N ILE A 227 -3.41 7.00 3.82
CA ILE A 227 -2.21 7.66 4.34
C ILE A 227 -2.36 9.18 4.26
N ARG A 228 -2.82 9.67 3.10
CA ARG A 228 -3.00 11.10 2.82
C ARG A 228 -4.25 11.33 2.00
N GLY A 229 -4.82 12.52 2.12
CA GLY A 229 -6.00 12.93 1.35
C GLY A 229 -7.26 12.20 1.74
N SER A 230 -8.19 12.10 0.79
CA SER A 230 -9.51 11.50 0.99
C SER A 230 -9.93 10.67 -0.22
N ALA A 231 -10.56 9.53 0.04
CA ALA A 231 -11.10 8.65 -1.01
C ALA A 231 -12.40 7.98 -0.56
N GLY A 232 -13.29 7.70 -1.49
CA GLY A 232 -14.42 6.80 -1.29
C GLY A 232 -14.03 5.36 -1.64
N VAL A 233 -14.43 4.42 -0.82
CA VAL A 233 -14.29 2.97 -1.08
C VAL A 233 -15.66 2.37 -1.23
N ASN A 234 -16.02 1.92 -2.43
CA ASN A 234 -17.39 1.50 -2.77
C ASN A 234 -18.46 2.51 -2.27
N GLY A 235 -18.16 3.82 -2.41
CA GLY A 235 -19.02 4.92 -1.97
C GLY A 235 -18.86 5.32 -0.49
N THR A 236 -18.18 4.54 0.35
CA THR A 236 -17.94 4.89 1.77
C THR A 236 -16.77 5.87 1.88
N PRO A 237 -16.95 7.08 2.43
CA PRO A 237 -15.90 8.08 2.52
C PRO A 237 -14.90 7.77 3.63
N LEU A 238 -13.60 7.89 3.28
CA LEU A 238 -12.46 7.75 4.18
C LEU A 238 -11.52 8.94 4.03
N THR A 239 -10.85 9.30 5.12
CA THR A 239 -9.85 10.36 5.19
C THR A 239 -8.52 9.80 5.70
N ALA A 240 -7.46 10.60 5.68
CA ALA A 240 -6.15 10.22 6.18
C ALA A 240 -6.21 9.57 7.57
N GLY A 241 -5.55 8.43 7.72
CA GLY A 241 -5.52 7.60 8.93
C GLY A 241 -6.70 6.64 9.07
N ASP A 242 -7.81 6.82 8.32
CA ASP A 242 -8.92 5.83 8.28
C ASP A 242 -8.50 4.58 7.51
N ALA A 243 -9.15 3.47 7.83
CA ALA A 243 -9.02 2.23 7.06
C ALA A 243 -10.38 1.59 6.79
N ALA A 244 -10.43 0.77 5.73
CA ALA A 244 -11.54 -0.12 5.42
C ALA A 244 -11.02 -1.53 5.18
N SER A 245 -11.76 -2.54 5.64
CA SER A 245 -11.45 -3.93 5.36
C SER A 245 -12.69 -4.72 4.96
N THR A 246 -12.47 -5.79 4.21
CA THR A 246 -13.50 -6.75 3.81
C THR A 246 -12.91 -8.13 3.63
N GLU A 247 -13.72 -9.16 3.85
CA GLU A 247 -13.44 -10.56 3.47
C GLU A 247 -14.43 -11.07 2.43
N GLU A 248 -15.25 -10.18 1.88
CA GLU A 248 -16.18 -10.52 0.81
C GLU A 248 -15.50 -10.46 -0.54
N GLU A 249 -15.79 -11.46 -1.37
CA GLU A 249 -15.36 -11.52 -2.77
C GLU A 249 -16.03 -10.42 -3.58
N GLY A 250 -15.27 -9.80 -4.51
CA GLY A 250 -15.79 -8.80 -5.43
C GLY A 250 -14.89 -7.58 -5.58
N ALA A 251 -15.39 -6.60 -6.30
CA ALA A 251 -14.64 -5.41 -6.66
C ALA A 251 -14.60 -4.36 -5.54
N LEU A 252 -13.39 -3.99 -5.14
CA LEU A 252 -13.11 -2.85 -4.27
C LEU A 252 -12.72 -1.65 -5.15
N ILE A 253 -13.61 -0.66 -5.24
CA ILE A 253 -13.40 0.54 -6.05
C ILE A 253 -12.99 1.69 -5.14
N ILE A 254 -11.78 2.19 -5.35
CA ILE A 254 -11.21 3.32 -4.60
C ILE A 254 -11.28 4.55 -5.51
N THR A 255 -11.99 5.58 -5.10
CA THR A 255 -12.14 6.83 -5.87
C THR A 255 -11.70 8.01 -5.03
N ALA A 256 -10.66 8.70 -5.44
CA ALA A 256 -10.12 9.84 -4.72
C ALA A 256 -11.07 11.06 -4.83
N THR A 257 -11.39 11.68 -3.72
CA THR A 257 -12.11 12.97 -3.65
C THR A 257 -11.14 14.16 -3.60
N GLU A 258 -9.92 13.91 -3.10
CA GLU A 258 -8.75 14.77 -3.13
C GLU A 258 -7.56 13.92 -3.59
N ASP A 259 -6.41 14.53 -3.87
CA ASP A 259 -5.19 13.76 -4.10
C ASP A 259 -4.93 12.85 -2.91
N ALA A 260 -4.92 11.54 -3.14
CA ALA A 260 -4.90 10.53 -2.09
C ALA A 260 -3.76 9.53 -2.26
N GLU A 261 -3.22 9.09 -1.12
CA GLU A 261 -2.25 7.99 -1.04
C GLU A 261 -2.73 6.96 -0.02
N ALA A 262 -2.63 5.68 -0.39
CA ALA A 262 -3.04 4.57 0.45
C ALA A 262 -2.15 3.34 0.23
N LEU A 263 -2.14 2.43 1.22
CA LEU A 263 -1.69 1.05 1.05
C LEU A 263 -2.90 0.13 1.04
N LEU A 264 -2.94 -0.76 0.06
CA LEU A 264 -3.92 -1.84 -0.05
C LEU A 264 -3.19 -3.17 0.17
N LEU A 265 -3.59 -3.92 1.18
CA LEU A 265 -3.07 -5.24 1.51
C LEU A 265 -4.14 -6.29 1.13
N ASP A 266 -3.78 -7.21 0.25
CA ASP A 266 -4.59 -8.37 -0.15
C ASP A 266 -3.96 -9.61 0.49
N LEU A 267 -4.69 -10.25 1.40
CA LEU A 267 -4.20 -11.26 2.34
C LEU A 267 -4.97 -12.59 2.18
N ALA A 268 -4.24 -13.70 2.22
CA ALA A 268 -4.82 -15.04 2.23
C ALA A 268 -5.48 -15.37 3.57
#